data_eabd7caff8824bad1192d6c3517d94ed
#
_entry.id   eabd7caff8824bad1192d6c3517d94ed
#
_cell.length_a   1.000
_cell.length_b   1.000
_cell.length_c   1.000
_cell.angle_alpha   90.00
_cell.angle_beta   90.00
_cell.angle_gamma   90.00
#
_symmetry.space_group_name_H-M   'P 1'
#
loop_
_entity.id
_entity.type
_entity.pdbx_description
1 polymer ?
#
loop_
_entity_poly.entity_id
_entity_poly.type
_entity_poly.pdbx_seq_one_letter_code
_entity_poly.pdbx_strand_id
1 'polypeptide(L)'
;MKLFTKILLLFVGFSFYTNSYSQDKTIKIGEITNEIRMGQFAGNRNLAFGVKNIIEEIIMDTDYDLTPTSEQQINIKLVFFDIKNIGTNVGVFHKDKSITQIIAIGELQVGNKVKKKTTQKGESSEISTSTLVVADDGTFNQQTASIALKKVCVQIMEELLK
;
A
#
# COMPACT_ATOMS: atom_id res chain seq x y z
N MET A 1 25.85 -6.77 58.78
CA MET A 1 25.93 -7.65 57.63
C MET A 1 24.61 -7.97 56.92
N LYS A 2 23.50 -8.19 57.62
CA LYS A 2 22.20 -8.59 56.99
C LYS A 2 21.50 -7.50 56.17
N LEU A 3 21.81 -6.21 56.39
CA LEU A 3 21.19 -5.10 55.67
C LEU A 3 21.87 -4.88 54.30
N PHE A 4 23.20 -5.04 54.22
CA PHE A 4 23.97 -4.88 52.98
C PHE A 4 23.64 -5.93 51.93
N THR A 5 23.36 -7.17 52.36
CA THR A 5 23.00 -8.27 51.46
C THR A 5 21.61 -8.06 50.84
N LYS A 6 20.66 -7.43 51.56
CA LYS A 6 19.31 -7.14 51.04
C LYS A 6 19.34 -5.99 50.00
N ILE A 7 20.20 -4.99 50.21
CA ILE A 7 20.36 -3.86 49.25
C ILE A 7 21.06 -4.35 48.00
N LEU A 8 22.05 -5.21 48.08
CA LEU A 8 22.75 -5.78 46.93
C LEU A 8 21.81 -6.64 46.07
N LEU A 9 20.94 -7.43 46.66
CA LEU A 9 19.93 -8.23 45.97
C LEU A 9 18.87 -7.37 45.24
N LEU A 10 18.50 -6.22 45.80
CA LEU A 10 17.58 -5.26 45.16
C LEU A 10 18.20 -4.59 43.93
N PHE A 11 19.52 -4.28 43.96
CA PHE A 11 20.24 -3.70 42.84
C PHE A 11 20.45 -4.69 41.68
N VAL A 12 20.74 -5.95 41.97
CA VAL A 12 20.86 -7.01 40.98
C VAL A 12 19.51 -7.30 40.30
N GLY A 13 18.40 -7.29 41.07
CA GLY A 13 17.05 -7.46 40.50
C GLY A 13 16.62 -6.34 39.58
N PHE A 14 17.05 -5.09 39.81
CA PHE A 14 16.72 -3.95 38.93
C PHE A 14 17.48 -3.93 37.63
N SER A 15 18.68 -4.53 37.58
CA SER A 15 19.52 -4.59 36.36
C SER A 15 18.98 -5.54 35.29
N PHE A 16 18.06 -6.44 35.63
CA PHE A 16 17.46 -7.37 34.67
C PHE A 16 16.18 -6.83 33.99
N TYR A 17 15.61 -5.72 34.47
CA TYR A 17 14.36 -5.17 33.91
C TYR A 17 14.55 -4.10 32.83
N THR A 18 15.78 -3.72 32.49
CA THR A 18 16.04 -2.67 31.50
C THR A 18 16.43 -3.16 30.10
N ASN A 19 16.36 -4.46 29.86
CA ASN A 19 16.38 -4.93 28.47
C ASN A 19 14.97 -4.84 27.86
N SER A 20 14.42 -3.63 27.76
CA SER A 20 13.49 -3.33 26.70
C SER A 20 14.30 -3.45 25.40
N TYR A 21 14.33 -4.64 24.85
CA TYR A 21 14.66 -4.81 23.45
C TYR A 21 13.61 -3.96 22.70
N SER A 22 14.00 -2.79 22.27
CA SER A 22 13.36 -2.16 21.14
C SER A 22 13.45 -3.25 20.05
N GLN A 23 12.37 -3.94 19.85
CA GLN A 23 12.27 -4.93 18.79
C GLN A 23 12.43 -4.09 17.53
N ASP A 24 13.63 -4.14 16.91
CA ASP A 24 13.88 -3.43 15.67
C ASP A 24 12.75 -3.80 14.73
N LYS A 25 11.89 -2.83 14.44
CA LYS A 25 10.73 -3.02 13.56
C LYS A 25 11.26 -3.15 12.13
N THR A 26 11.76 -4.35 11.80
CA THR A 26 12.27 -4.62 10.45
C THR A 26 11.20 -5.27 9.60
N ILE A 27 11.18 -4.92 8.33
CA ILE A 27 10.24 -5.46 7.36
C ILE A 27 10.93 -5.60 6.00
N LYS A 28 10.48 -6.55 5.18
CA LYS A 28 10.89 -6.66 3.77
C LYS A 28 9.70 -6.63 2.84
N ILE A 29 9.92 -6.20 1.62
CA ILE A 29 8.96 -6.36 0.55
C ILE A 29 9.11 -7.77 0.00
N GLY A 30 8.03 -8.52 0.07
CA GLY A 30 7.95 -9.87 -0.47
C GLY A 30 7.49 -9.88 -1.93
N GLU A 31 6.54 -10.73 -2.22
CA GLU A 31 6.03 -10.91 -3.58
C GLU A 31 5.02 -9.82 -3.96
N ILE A 32 5.19 -9.22 -5.15
CA ILE A 32 4.23 -8.31 -5.75
C ILE A 32 3.73 -8.96 -7.03
N THR A 33 2.45 -9.38 -7.03
CA THR A 33 1.84 -10.06 -8.16
C THR A 33 0.78 -9.18 -8.82
N ASN A 34 0.70 -9.29 -10.15
CA ASN A 34 -0.34 -8.66 -10.95
C ASN A 34 -1.28 -9.74 -11.50
N GLU A 35 -2.43 -9.93 -10.83
CA GLU A 35 -3.50 -10.84 -11.24
C GLU A 35 -4.68 -10.10 -11.89
N ILE A 36 -4.46 -8.85 -12.29
CA ILE A 36 -5.48 -8.07 -12.99
C ILE A 36 -5.84 -8.83 -14.28
N ARG A 37 -7.08 -9.28 -14.34
CA ARG A 37 -7.62 -9.83 -15.60
C ARG A 37 -7.66 -8.68 -16.61
N MET A 38 -7.11 -8.91 -17.79
CA MET A 38 -7.13 -7.93 -18.86
C MET A 38 -8.57 -7.53 -19.15
N GLY A 39 -8.93 -6.32 -18.73
CA GLY A 39 -10.15 -5.65 -19.14
C GLY A 39 -9.88 -4.85 -20.41
N GLN A 40 -10.94 -4.30 -20.99
CA GLN A 40 -10.90 -3.53 -22.23
C GLN A 40 -9.90 -2.37 -22.19
N PHE A 41 -9.58 -1.83 -21.00
CA PHE A 41 -8.75 -0.64 -20.82
C PHE A 41 -7.42 -0.89 -20.10
N ALA A 42 -7.25 -2.02 -19.41
CA ALA A 42 -6.03 -2.30 -18.64
C ALA A 42 -4.81 -2.55 -19.54
N GLY A 43 -5.01 -3.08 -20.74
CA GLY A 43 -3.92 -3.44 -21.63
C GLY A 43 -2.90 -4.38 -20.95
N ASN A 44 -1.76 -4.58 -21.60
CA ASN A 44 -0.66 -5.45 -21.10
C ASN A 44 0.26 -4.68 -20.11
N ARG A 45 -0.28 -3.85 -19.22
CA ARG A 45 0.52 -2.97 -18.37
C ARG A 45 0.88 -3.65 -17.05
N ASN A 46 2.16 -3.73 -16.78
CA ASN A 46 2.66 -4.25 -15.50
C ASN A 46 2.68 -3.12 -14.46
N LEU A 47 1.62 -3.02 -13.66
CA LEU A 47 1.54 -2.06 -12.55
C LEU A 47 2.35 -2.50 -11.32
N ALA A 48 2.82 -3.75 -11.26
CA ALA A 48 3.55 -4.29 -10.11
C ALA A 48 4.86 -3.54 -9.83
N PHE A 49 5.55 -3.07 -10.88
CA PHE A 49 6.78 -2.29 -10.72
C PHE A 49 6.55 -0.98 -9.94
N GLY A 50 5.47 -0.27 -10.24
CA GLY A 50 5.11 0.96 -9.52
C GLY A 50 4.75 0.71 -8.05
N VAL A 51 4.14 -0.42 -7.72
CA VAL A 51 3.79 -0.81 -6.36
C VAL A 51 5.02 -0.89 -5.46
N LYS A 52 6.09 -1.53 -5.92
CA LYS A 52 7.31 -1.70 -5.13
C LYS A 52 7.86 -0.35 -4.68
N ASN A 53 8.05 0.58 -5.60
CA ASN A 53 8.60 1.90 -5.29
C ASN A 53 7.72 2.68 -4.32
N ILE A 54 6.38 2.59 -4.48
CA ILE A 54 5.44 3.25 -3.58
C ILE A 54 5.52 2.65 -2.17
N ILE A 55 5.61 1.33 -2.03
CA ILE A 55 5.72 0.66 -0.73
C ILE A 55 7.05 1.03 -0.06
N GLU A 56 8.17 1.06 -0.79
CA GLU A 56 9.46 1.51 -0.28
C GLU A 56 9.37 2.95 0.27
N GLU A 57 8.77 3.88 -0.50
CA GLU A 57 8.55 5.27 -0.07
C GLU A 57 7.72 5.32 1.23
N ILE A 58 6.63 4.56 1.31
CA ILE A 58 5.76 4.54 2.50
C ILE A 58 6.51 3.98 3.72
N ILE A 59 7.29 2.90 3.57
CA ILE A 59 8.05 2.30 4.68
C ILE A 59 9.08 3.30 5.21
N MET A 60 9.76 4.07 4.34
CA MET A 60 10.72 5.08 4.74
C MET A 60 10.11 6.20 5.60
N ASP A 61 8.80 6.43 5.49
CA ASP A 61 8.05 7.40 6.29
C ASP A 61 7.50 6.80 7.61
N THR A 62 7.85 5.54 7.92
CA THR A 62 7.41 4.84 9.14
C THR A 62 8.59 4.55 10.06
N ASP A 63 8.30 3.98 11.26
CA ASP A 63 9.31 3.49 12.21
C ASP A 63 9.87 2.11 11.85
N TYR A 64 9.63 1.62 10.62
CA TYR A 64 10.12 0.33 10.15
C TYR A 64 11.37 0.48 9.29
N ASP A 65 12.37 -0.37 9.54
CA ASP A 65 13.57 -0.46 8.72
C ASP A 65 13.38 -1.51 7.62
N LEU A 66 13.60 -1.10 6.37
CA LEU A 66 13.55 -2.00 5.22
C LEU A 66 14.81 -2.88 5.18
N THR A 67 14.66 -4.16 5.53
CA THR A 67 15.78 -5.09 5.66
C THR A 67 15.48 -6.40 4.91
N PRO A 68 16.31 -6.80 3.94
CA PRO A 68 16.08 -8.03 3.15
C PRO A 68 16.02 -9.32 3.97
N THR A 69 16.66 -9.34 5.13
CA THR A 69 16.74 -10.48 6.05
C THR A 69 15.60 -10.55 7.06
N SER A 70 14.67 -9.57 7.05
CA SER A 70 13.54 -9.55 7.97
C SER A 70 12.67 -10.80 7.84
N GLU A 71 12.19 -11.33 8.98
CA GLU A 71 11.19 -12.38 9.01
C GLU A 71 9.78 -11.87 8.64
N GLN A 72 9.55 -10.55 8.83
CA GLN A 72 8.30 -9.91 8.44
C GLN A 72 8.37 -9.49 6.97
N GLN A 73 7.36 -9.86 6.19
CA GLN A 73 7.27 -9.47 4.79
C GLN A 73 5.88 -9.01 4.40
N ILE A 74 5.83 -8.02 3.52
CA ILE A 74 4.60 -7.52 2.89
C ILE A 74 4.52 -8.07 1.49
N ASN A 75 3.41 -8.76 1.19
CA ASN A 75 3.07 -9.20 -0.15
C ASN A 75 1.88 -8.39 -0.65
N ILE A 76 1.91 -7.99 -1.91
CA ILE A 76 0.84 -7.23 -2.55
C ILE A 76 0.38 -7.95 -3.82
N LYS A 77 -0.94 -8.07 -3.95
CA LYS A 77 -1.58 -8.67 -5.11
C LYS A 77 -2.55 -7.67 -5.72
N LEU A 78 -2.26 -7.23 -6.94
CA LEU A 78 -3.20 -6.42 -7.72
C LEU A 78 -4.24 -7.33 -8.35
N VAL A 79 -5.53 -7.11 -8.06
CA VAL A 79 -6.60 -8.02 -8.49
C VAL A 79 -7.60 -7.38 -9.43
N PHE A 80 -7.69 -6.04 -9.45
CA PHE A 80 -8.65 -5.33 -10.29
C PHE A 80 -8.13 -3.98 -10.73
N PHE A 81 -8.43 -3.62 -11.97
CA PHE A 81 -8.19 -2.31 -12.57
C PHE A 81 -9.33 -2.01 -13.53
N ASP A 82 -9.91 -0.83 -13.41
CA ASP A 82 -10.97 -0.36 -14.31
C ASP A 82 -10.93 1.15 -14.48
N ILE A 83 -11.39 1.62 -15.63
CA ILE A 83 -11.59 3.04 -15.95
C ILE A 83 -13.05 3.22 -16.34
N LYS A 84 -13.77 4.03 -15.57
CA LYS A 84 -15.17 4.39 -15.85
C LYS A 84 -15.24 5.81 -16.34
N ASN A 85 -15.85 6.00 -17.50
CA ASN A 85 -16.12 7.31 -18.08
C ASN A 85 -17.59 7.66 -17.87
N ILE A 86 -17.83 8.84 -17.31
CA ILE A 86 -19.17 9.40 -17.08
C ILE A 86 -19.26 10.71 -17.83
N GLY A 87 -19.93 10.69 -18.98
CA GLY A 87 -20.21 11.88 -19.78
C GLY A 87 -21.49 12.56 -19.36
N THR A 88 -21.50 13.88 -19.32
CA THR A 88 -22.70 14.70 -19.08
C THR A 88 -22.71 15.88 -20.05
N ASN A 89 -23.81 16.04 -20.78
CA ASN A 89 -24.02 17.16 -21.68
C ASN A 89 -24.78 18.28 -20.95
N VAL A 90 -24.22 19.50 -21.00
CA VAL A 90 -24.87 20.70 -20.45
C VAL A 90 -24.88 21.77 -21.55
N GLY A 91 -26.00 21.87 -22.29
CA GLY A 91 -26.09 22.75 -23.44
C GLY A 91 -25.12 22.35 -24.55
N VAL A 92 -24.20 23.26 -24.93
CA VAL A 92 -23.16 23.03 -25.94
C VAL A 92 -21.86 22.47 -25.37
N PHE A 93 -21.80 22.29 -24.05
CA PHE A 93 -20.61 21.79 -23.38
C PHE A 93 -20.77 20.29 -23.05
N HIS A 94 -19.72 19.54 -23.30
CA HIS A 94 -19.59 18.16 -22.87
C HIS A 94 -18.58 18.10 -21.72
N LYS A 95 -19.01 17.49 -20.61
CA LYS A 95 -18.17 17.29 -19.44
C LYS A 95 -17.98 15.80 -19.21
N ASP A 96 -16.74 15.34 -19.32
CA ASP A 96 -16.36 13.97 -19.06
C ASP A 96 -15.67 13.85 -17.70
N LYS A 97 -16.05 12.82 -16.97
CA LYS A 97 -15.35 12.41 -15.73
C LYS A 97 -14.85 10.99 -15.92
N SER A 98 -13.54 10.84 -15.94
CA SER A 98 -12.90 9.54 -15.91
C SER A 98 -12.55 9.17 -14.47
N ILE A 99 -12.96 7.97 -14.04
CA ILE A 99 -12.66 7.43 -12.72
C ILE A 99 -11.81 6.19 -12.90
N THR A 100 -10.56 6.25 -12.45
CA THR A 100 -9.66 5.09 -12.40
C THR A 100 -9.79 4.42 -11.04
N GLN A 101 -10.00 3.10 -11.03
CA GLN A 101 -10.18 2.29 -9.84
C GLN A 101 -9.20 1.12 -9.83
N ILE A 102 -8.51 0.92 -8.70
CA ILE A 102 -7.59 -0.19 -8.47
C ILE A 102 -7.99 -0.88 -7.18
N ILE A 103 -8.03 -2.23 -7.19
CA ILE A 103 -8.19 -3.02 -5.98
C ILE A 103 -6.96 -3.90 -5.81
N ALA A 104 -6.42 -3.90 -4.60
CA ALA A 104 -5.31 -4.75 -4.23
C ALA A 104 -5.54 -5.44 -2.88
N ILE A 105 -4.89 -6.59 -2.74
CA ILE A 105 -4.84 -7.37 -1.50
C ILE A 105 -3.44 -7.22 -0.94
N GLY A 106 -3.34 -6.84 0.33
CA GLY A 106 -2.10 -6.81 1.09
C GLY A 106 -2.07 -7.90 2.15
N GLU A 107 -0.93 -8.54 2.32
CA GLU A 107 -0.69 -9.55 3.33
C GLU A 107 0.61 -9.26 4.09
N LEU A 108 0.53 -9.23 5.42
CA LEU A 108 1.69 -9.24 6.31
C LEU A 108 1.95 -10.68 6.74
N GLN A 109 3.13 -11.20 6.40
CA GLN A 109 3.58 -12.53 6.81
C GLN A 109 4.73 -12.41 7.80
N VAL A 110 4.80 -13.37 8.75
CA VAL A 110 5.95 -13.55 9.65
C VAL A 110 6.39 -15.00 9.54
N GLY A 111 7.59 -15.19 9.01
CA GLY A 111 8.03 -16.51 8.55
C GLY A 111 7.06 -17.06 7.49
N ASN A 112 6.47 -18.24 7.76
CA ASN A 112 5.53 -18.89 6.83
C ASN A 112 4.03 -18.64 7.18
N LYS A 113 3.74 -17.72 8.12
CA LYS A 113 2.35 -17.49 8.58
C LYS A 113 1.86 -16.10 8.21
N VAL A 114 0.70 -16.03 7.56
CA VAL A 114 -0.02 -14.78 7.34
C VAL A 114 -0.56 -14.30 8.69
N LYS A 115 -0.15 -13.12 9.12
CA LYS A 115 -0.58 -12.46 10.36
C LYS A 115 -1.77 -11.53 10.13
N LYS A 116 -1.71 -10.76 9.04
CA LYS A 116 -2.78 -9.85 8.65
C LYS A 116 -3.00 -9.94 7.15
N LYS A 117 -4.24 -9.70 6.73
CA LYS A 117 -4.64 -9.62 5.34
C LYS A 117 -5.69 -8.53 5.19
N THR A 118 -5.55 -7.70 4.20
CA THR A 118 -6.51 -6.63 3.90
C THR A 118 -6.75 -6.52 2.40
N THR A 119 -7.94 -6.05 2.04
CA THR A 119 -8.28 -5.73 0.65
C THR A 119 -8.70 -4.27 0.60
N GLN A 120 -8.01 -3.49 -0.20
CA GLN A 120 -8.24 -2.04 -0.30
C GLN A 120 -8.50 -1.62 -1.73
N LYS A 121 -9.17 -0.46 -1.86
CA LYS A 121 -9.58 0.14 -3.12
C LYS A 121 -9.04 1.57 -3.22
N GLY A 122 -8.24 1.83 -4.24
CA GLY A 122 -7.79 3.17 -4.58
C GLY A 122 -8.58 3.72 -5.76
N GLU A 123 -9.02 4.97 -5.66
CA GLU A 123 -9.70 5.68 -6.73
C GLU A 123 -9.06 7.03 -7.02
N SER A 124 -8.98 7.37 -8.29
CA SER A 124 -8.65 8.71 -8.77
C SER A 124 -9.61 9.12 -9.86
N SER A 125 -9.87 10.41 -9.99
CA SER A 125 -10.73 10.93 -11.05
C SER A 125 -10.12 12.14 -11.71
N GLU A 126 -10.36 12.26 -13.00
CA GLU A 126 -10.06 13.42 -13.81
C GLU A 126 -11.36 13.95 -14.44
N ILE A 127 -11.45 15.26 -14.56
CA ILE A 127 -12.57 15.94 -15.19
C ILE A 127 -12.02 16.73 -16.39
N SER A 128 -12.53 16.43 -17.58
CA SER A 128 -12.30 17.20 -18.78
C SER A 128 -13.57 17.92 -19.22
N THR A 129 -13.42 19.09 -19.81
CA THR A 129 -14.54 19.85 -20.39
C THR A 129 -14.18 20.20 -21.84
N SER A 130 -15.01 19.82 -22.79
CA SER A 130 -14.81 20.10 -24.20
C SER A 130 -16.07 20.71 -24.81
N THR A 131 -15.89 21.46 -25.90
CA THR A 131 -17.01 21.97 -26.71
C THR A 131 -17.38 21.01 -27.84
N LEU A 132 -16.62 19.95 -28.03
CA LEU A 132 -16.86 18.89 -28.99
C LEU A 132 -17.02 17.58 -28.25
N VAL A 133 -18.00 16.78 -28.66
CA VAL A 133 -18.12 15.40 -28.20
C VAL A 133 -17.00 14.61 -28.83
N VAL A 134 -15.90 14.45 -28.12
CA VAL A 134 -14.85 13.51 -28.48
C VAL A 134 -15.29 12.17 -27.91
N ALA A 135 -15.43 11.16 -28.76
CA ALA A 135 -15.66 9.80 -28.30
C ALA A 135 -14.45 9.41 -27.41
N ASP A 136 -14.67 9.34 -26.11
CA ASP A 136 -13.64 8.88 -25.18
C ASP A 136 -13.46 7.37 -25.39
N ASP A 137 -12.37 6.99 -26.01
CA ASP A 137 -11.97 5.59 -26.24
C ASP A 137 -11.45 4.91 -24.97
N GLY A 138 -11.63 5.55 -23.80
CA GLY A 138 -11.17 5.02 -22.51
C GLY A 138 -9.65 5.00 -22.41
N THR A 139 -8.99 6.06 -22.88
CA THR A 139 -7.54 6.15 -22.84
C THR A 139 -7.02 6.04 -21.40
N PHE A 140 -6.05 5.17 -21.22
CA PHE A 140 -5.34 5.03 -19.96
C PHE A 140 -4.61 6.34 -19.63
N ASN A 141 -4.97 6.95 -18.51
CA ASN A 141 -4.24 8.07 -17.97
C ASN A 141 -3.26 7.58 -16.90
N GLN A 142 -1.96 7.71 -17.17
CA GLN A 142 -0.91 7.27 -16.25
C GLN A 142 -0.95 8.02 -14.91
N GLN A 143 -1.30 9.30 -14.92
CA GLN A 143 -1.35 10.12 -13.71
C GLN A 143 -2.48 9.65 -12.79
N THR A 144 -3.69 9.45 -13.31
CA THR A 144 -4.82 8.96 -12.50
C THR A 144 -4.59 7.54 -12.01
N ALA A 145 -3.98 6.67 -12.81
CA ALA A 145 -3.59 5.32 -12.40
C ALA A 145 -2.54 5.35 -11.27
N SER A 146 -1.52 6.22 -11.37
CA SER A 146 -0.51 6.39 -10.32
C SER A 146 -1.10 6.89 -9.00
N ILE A 147 -2.02 7.86 -9.05
CA ILE A 147 -2.71 8.37 -7.86
C ILE A 147 -3.57 7.28 -7.22
N ALA A 148 -4.35 6.53 -8.01
CA ALA A 148 -5.17 5.43 -7.51
C ALA A 148 -4.29 4.33 -6.88
N LEU A 149 -3.15 4.00 -7.51
CA LEU A 149 -2.19 3.03 -7.01
C LEU A 149 -1.55 3.48 -5.69
N LYS A 150 -1.13 4.75 -5.59
CA LYS A 150 -0.59 5.30 -4.34
C LYS A 150 -1.62 5.23 -3.20
N LYS A 151 -2.87 5.60 -3.48
CA LYS A 151 -3.95 5.53 -2.47
C LYS A 151 -4.19 4.12 -1.95
N VAL A 152 -4.28 3.12 -2.82
CA VAL A 152 -4.50 1.73 -2.38
C VAL A 152 -3.32 1.19 -1.58
N CYS A 153 -2.08 1.52 -1.98
CA CYS A 153 -0.89 1.13 -1.24
C CYS A 153 -0.85 1.76 0.17
N VAL A 154 -1.12 3.07 0.29
CA VAL A 154 -1.19 3.75 1.59
C VAL A 154 -2.21 3.08 2.51
N GLN A 155 -3.43 2.84 2.04
CA GLN A 155 -4.48 2.19 2.84
C GLN A 155 -4.10 0.77 3.28
N ILE A 156 -3.45 -0.01 2.39
CA ILE A 156 -2.95 -1.34 2.73
C ILE A 156 -1.90 -1.25 3.84
N MET A 157 -0.93 -0.35 3.70
CA MET A 157 0.17 -0.20 4.66
C MET A 157 -0.35 0.27 6.02
N GLU A 158 -1.26 1.24 6.05
CA GLU A 158 -1.92 1.70 7.28
C GLU A 158 -2.63 0.56 8.01
N GLU A 159 -3.29 -0.35 7.30
CA GLU A 159 -3.97 -1.49 7.91
C GLU A 159 -3.03 -2.60 8.37
N LEU A 160 -1.97 -2.87 7.62
CA LEU A 160 -1.04 -3.95 7.94
C LEU A 160 -0.10 -3.60 9.09
N LEU A 161 0.31 -2.33 9.21
CA LEU A 161 1.30 -1.87 10.19
C LEU A 161 0.70 -1.32 11.51
N LYS A 162 -0.63 -1.23 11.62
CA LYS A 162 -1.34 -1.00 12.89
C LYS A 162 -1.23 -2.25 13.77
#